data_5d2dc1b04d748ec18fd393c22585177f
#
_entry.id   5d2dc1b04d748ec18fd393c22585177f
#
_cell.length_a   1.000
_cell.length_b   1.000
_cell.length_c   1.000
_cell.angle_alpha   90.00
_cell.angle_beta   90.00
_cell.angle_gamma   90.00
#
_symmetry.space_group_name_H-M   'P 1'
#
loop_
_entity.id
_entity.type
_entity.pdbx_description
1 polymer ?
#
loop_
_entity_poly.entity_id
_entity_poly.type
_entity_poly.pdbx_seq_one_letter_code
_entity_poly.pdbx_strand_id
1 'polypeptide(L)'
;MELSGKVALVTGGASGIGKAASLKLAAEGAMVGLLGHTKSELDDAVREIEAAGGKAMALTADVTDESEMRTATASLVEHFGRLDIVVASAGINGVWAPIDDITPDEWDKTIAVNLRGTYMTLHLAVPYLKKQGGGSIVVISSINGTRTFSNGGATAYAATKAGQLAIVQQLALELGKHRIRINAVCPGAIVTEIDDNTHKRNQEEASVPVEWPAGEIPLTGGEYGTAEEVADTILFLAGDRSRHITGTPIWIDGGQSLLR
;
A
#
# COMPACT_ATOMS: atom_id res chain seq x y z
N MET A 1 -2.64 -19.74 13.76
CA MET A 1 -3.03 -18.68 12.81
C MET A 1 -3.33 -17.42 13.61
N GLU A 2 -2.49 -16.43 13.44
CA GLU A 2 -2.51 -15.18 14.22
C GLU A 2 -3.75 -14.30 13.97
N LEU A 3 -4.33 -14.40 12.76
CA LEU A 3 -5.44 -13.58 12.30
C LEU A 3 -6.76 -14.35 12.16
N SER A 4 -6.89 -15.50 12.83
CA SER A 4 -8.10 -16.34 12.74
C SER A 4 -9.37 -15.54 13.09
N GLY A 5 -10.36 -15.55 12.18
CA GLY A 5 -11.63 -14.84 12.34
C GLY A 5 -11.58 -13.34 12.11
N LYS A 6 -10.43 -12.77 11.71
CA LYS A 6 -10.30 -11.38 11.27
C LYS A 6 -10.67 -11.21 9.81
N VAL A 7 -11.13 -10.02 9.44
CA VAL A 7 -11.42 -9.64 8.05
C VAL A 7 -10.50 -8.50 7.63
N ALA A 8 -9.85 -8.66 6.48
CA ALA A 8 -8.95 -7.69 5.90
C ALA A 8 -9.49 -7.14 4.56
N LEU A 9 -9.40 -5.84 4.35
CA LEU A 9 -9.56 -5.17 3.06
C LEU A 9 -8.18 -4.80 2.53
N VAL A 10 -7.83 -5.26 1.33
CA VAL A 10 -6.56 -4.93 0.67
C VAL A 10 -6.84 -4.26 -0.67
N THR A 11 -6.54 -2.97 -0.81
CA THR A 11 -6.60 -2.27 -2.11
C THR A 11 -5.33 -2.54 -2.91
N GLY A 12 -5.47 -2.72 -4.25
CA GLY A 12 -4.38 -3.25 -5.07
C GLY A 12 -4.05 -4.71 -4.70
N GLY A 13 -5.05 -5.46 -4.22
CA GLY A 13 -4.87 -6.78 -3.62
C GLY A 13 -4.54 -7.92 -4.58
N ALA A 14 -4.53 -7.67 -5.90
CA ALA A 14 -4.33 -8.70 -6.92
C ALA A 14 -2.93 -8.70 -7.56
N SER A 15 -2.07 -7.71 -7.25
CA SER A 15 -0.71 -7.61 -7.82
C SER A 15 0.31 -7.13 -6.79
N GLY A 16 1.59 -7.35 -7.05
CA GLY A 16 2.73 -6.86 -6.29
C GLY A 16 2.60 -7.05 -4.77
N ILE A 17 2.91 -6.00 -4.02
CA ILE A 17 2.88 -6.00 -2.55
C ILE A 17 1.47 -6.29 -2.00
N GLY A 18 0.42 -5.77 -2.66
CA GLY A 18 -0.97 -6.02 -2.25
C GLY A 18 -1.36 -7.48 -2.35
N LYS A 19 -0.97 -8.18 -3.44
CA LYS A 19 -1.20 -9.60 -3.61
C LYS A 19 -0.44 -10.42 -2.56
N ALA A 20 0.85 -10.14 -2.38
CA ALA A 20 1.66 -10.83 -1.37
C ALA A 20 1.07 -10.65 0.05
N ALA A 21 0.60 -9.43 0.38
CA ALA A 21 -0.09 -9.17 1.64
C ALA A 21 -1.38 -9.98 1.75
N SER A 22 -2.20 -10.04 0.68
CA SER A 22 -3.46 -10.78 0.66
C SER A 22 -3.24 -12.27 0.92
N LEU A 23 -2.28 -12.88 0.23
CA LEU A 23 -1.88 -14.28 0.42
C LEU A 23 -1.38 -14.54 1.85
N LYS A 24 -0.51 -13.68 2.36
CA LYS A 24 0.07 -13.81 3.70
C LYS A 24 -0.97 -13.69 4.81
N LEU A 25 -1.85 -12.68 4.72
CA LEU A 25 -2.94 -12.49 5.68
C LEU A 25 -3.91 -13.66 5.67
N ALA A 26 -4.25 -14.19 4.49
CA ALA A 26 -5.11 -15.36 4.35
C ALA A 26 -4.47 -16.63 4.93
N ALA A 27 -3.18 -16.86 4.72
CA ALA A 27 -2.42 -17.98 5.29
C ALA A 27 -2.42 -17.94 6.83
N GLU A 28 -2.49 -16.75 7.43
CA GLU A 28 -2.63 -16.55 8.88
C GLU A 28 -4.09 -16.55 9.37
N GLY A 29 -5.04 -16.95 8.51
CA GLY A 29 -6.43 -17.20 8.86
C GLY A 29 -7.37 -16.01 8.76
N ALA A 30 -6.93 -14.89 8.16
CA ALA A 30 -7.83 -13.80 7.83
C ALA A 30 -8.73 -14.17 6.63
N MET A 31 -9.94 -13.62 6.62
CA MET A 31 -10.81 -13.56 5.43
C MET A 31 -10.47 -12.27 4.70
N VAL A 32 -10.10 -12.35 3.41
CA VAL A 32 -9.51 -11.22 2.70
C VAL A 32 -10.40 -10.74 1.56
N GLY A 33 -10.78 -9.46 1.58
CA GLY A 33 -11.32 -8.76 0.42
C GLY A 33 -10.20 -8.14 -0.40
N LEU A 34 -10.00 -8.66 -1.62
CA LEU A 34 -9.04 -8.14 -2.57
C LEU A 34 -9.73 -7.12 -3.47
N LEU A 35 -9.34 -5.85 -3.36
CA LEU A 35 -9.92 -4.77 -4.15
C LEU A 35 -8.95 -4.31 -5.24
N GLY A 36 -9.47 -4.17 -6.45
CA GLY A 36 -8.74 -3.69 -7.62
C GLY A 36 -9.65 -3.49 -8.82
N HIS A 37 -9.12 -2.97 -9.91
CA HIS A 37 -9.92 -2.66 -11.11
C HIS A 37 -9.93 -3.79 -12.15
N THR A 38 -8.98 -4.74 -12.10
CA THR A 38 -8.88 -5.84 -13.06
C THR A 38 -9.51 -7.10 -12.49
N LYS A 39 -10.75 -7.38 -12.91
CA LYS A 39 -11.51 -8.53 -12.39
C LYS A 39 -10.78 -9.87 -12.55
N SER A 40 -10.13 -10.13 -13.69
CA SER A 40 -9.43 -11.40 -13.94
C SER A 40 -8.28 -11.63 -12.96
N GLU A 41 -7.48 -10.60 -12.66
CA GLU A 41 -6.38 -10.70 -11.69
C GLU A 41 -6.90 -10.95 -10.27
N LEU A 42 -8.02 -10.30 -9.92
CA LEU A 42 -8.69 -10.52 -8.63
C LEU A 42 -9.20 -11.96 -8.50
N ASP A 43 -9.86 -12.46 -9.54
CA ASP A 43 -10.38 -13.83 -9.57
C ASP A 43 -9.24 -14.88 -9.48
N ASP A 44 -8.09 -14.60 -10.12
CA ASP A 44 -6.90 -15.47 -10.05
C ASP A 44 -6.31 -15.49 -8.62
N ALA A 45 -6.13 -14.32 -8.01
CA ALA A 45 -5.62 -14.22 -6.65
C ALA A 45 -6.56 -14.84 -5.60
N VAL A 46 -7.88 -14.70 -5.79
CA VAL A 46 -8.88 -15.39 -4.93
C VAL A 46 -8.74 -16.89 -5.05
N ARG A 47 -8.65 -17.44 -6.28
CA ARG A 47 -8.47 -18.89 -6.48
C ARG A 47 -7.18 -19.41 -5.84
N GLU A 48 -6.10 -18.64 -5.89
CA GLU A 48 -4.84 -18.99 -5.25
C GLU A 48 -4.99 -19.10 -3.73
N ILE A 49 -5.66 -18.13 -3.11
CA ILE A 49 -5.95 -18.15 -1.66
C ILE A 49 -6.85 -19.34 -1.29
N GLU A 50 -7.90 -19.59 -2.06
CA GLU A 50 -8.84 -20.69 -1.79
C GLU A 50 -8.19 -22.07 -1.98
N ALA A 51 -7.32 -22.23 -2.99
CA ALA A 51 -6.54 -23.44 -3.21
C ALA A 51 -5.58 -23.74 -2.05
N ALA A 52 -5.10 -22.71 -1.36
CA ALA A 52 -4.30 -22.83 -0.13
C ALA A 52 -5.16 -23.03 1.14
N GLY A 53 -6.49 -23.13 1.02
CA GLY A 53 -7.43 -23.32 2.14
C GLY A 53 -7.83 -22.05 2.86
N GLY A 54 -7.47 -20.87 2.34
CA GLY A 54 -7.87 -19.57 2.85
C GLY A 54 -9.30 -19.18 2.40
N LYS A 55 -9.73 -17.98 2.81
CA LYS A 55 -11.01 -17.39 2.40
C LYS A 55 -10.77 -16.00 1.82
N ALA A 56 -11.30 -15.78 0.62
CA ALA A 56 -11.13 -14.50 -0.06
C ALA A 56 -12.39 -14.09 -0.84
N MET A 57 -12.46 -12.80 -1.18
CA MET A 57 -13.53 -12.22 -1.97
C MET A 57 -12.94 -11.20 -2.94
N ALA A 58 -13.25 -11.32 -4.22
CA ALA A 58 -12.90 -10.31 -5.23
C ALA A 58 -13.84 -9.12 -5.13
N LEU A 59 -13.27 -7.91 -5.10
CA LEU A 59 -13.98 -6.64 -5.02
C LEU A 59 -13.51 -5.76 -6.18
N THR A 60 -14.25 -5.78 -7.28
CA THR A 60 -13.91 -4.95 -8.46
C THR A 60 -14.33 -3.52 -8.21
N ALA A 61 -13.36 -2.61 -8.09
CA ALA A 61 -13.59 -1.19 -7.90
C ALA A 61 -12.33 -0.37 -8.27
N ASP A 62 -12.54 0.84 -8.81
CA ASP A 62 -11.50 1.85 -8.93
C ASP A 62 -11.41 2.66 -7.62
N VAL A 63 -10.21 2.76 -7.05
CA VAL A 63 -9.97 3.53 -5.82
C VAL A 63 -10.27 5.03 -5.98
N THR A 64 -10.40 5.51 -7.21
CA THR A 64 -10.76 6.90 -7.52
C THR A 64 -12.27 7.12 -7.60
N ASP A 65 -13.08 6.07 -7.70
CA ASP A 65 -14.55 6.13 -7.72
C ASP A 65 -15.15 5.86 -6.34
N GLU A 66 -15.78 6.88 -5.75
CA GLU A 66 -16.39 6.78 -4.42
C GLU A 66 -17.52 5.75 -4.35
N SER A 67 -18.36 5.68 -5.38
CA SER A 67 -19.54 4.80 -5.40
C SER A 67 -19.12 3.34 -5.45
N GLU A 68 -18.14 3.02 -6.31
CA GLU A 68 -17.58 1.67 -6.41
C GLU A 68 -16.89 1.25 -5.12
N MET A 69 -16.04 2.12 -4.57
CA MET A 69 -15.34 1.89 -3.30
C MET A 69 -16.29 1.68 -2.12
N ARG A 70 -17.37 2.48 -2.05
CA ARG A 70 -18.40 2.36 -1.03
C ARG A 70 -19.12 1.02 -1.14
N THR A 71 -19.54 0.65 -2.34
CA THR A 71 -20.22 -0.62 -2.62
C THR A 71 -19.33 -1.80 -2.28
N ALA A 72 -18.07 -1.80 -2.73
CA ALA A 72 -17.11 -2.86 -2.47
C ALA A 72 -16.83 -3.04 -0.96
N THR A 73 -16.59 -1.94 -0.24
CA THR A 73 -16.34 -2.00 1.20
C THR A 73 -17.56 -2.50 1.98
N ALA A 74 -18.76 -2.05 1.62
CA ALA A 74 -20.01 -2.51 2.24
C ALA A 74 -20.25 -4.00 1.97
N SER A 75 -20.06 -4.47 0.73
CA SER A 75 -20.22 -5.88 0.35
C SER A 75 -19.28 -6.80 1.12
N LEU A 76 -18.02 -6.38 1.34
CA LEU A 76 -17.08 -7.13 2.17
C LEU A 76 -17.60 -7.32 3.59
N VAL A 77 -18.05 -6.21 4.20
CA VAL A 77 -18.53 -6.25 5.59
C VAL A 77 -19.86 -7.00 5.70
N GLU A 78 -20.74 -6.90 4.72
CA GLU A 78 -21.98 -7.67 4.67
C GLU A 78 -21.69 -9.18 4.57
N HIS A 79 -20.74 -9.56 3.72
CA HIS A 79 -20.39 -10.98 3.48
C HIS A 79 -19.70 -11.64 4.69
N PHE A 80 -18.73 -10.98 5.33
CA PHE A 80 -17.96 -11.54 6.43
C PHE A 80 -18.36 -11.03 7.82
N GLY A 81 -19.28 -10.07 7.91
CA GLY A 81 -19.87 -9.59 9.15
C GLY A 81 -19.02 -8.56 9.92
N ARG A 82 -17.79 -8.26 9.49
CA ARG A 82 -16.85 -7.38 10.22
C ARG A 82 -15.76 -6.81 9.32
N LEU A 83 -14.98 -5.85 9.85
CA LEU A 83 -13.71 -5.38 9.28
C LEU A 83 -12.74 -5.12 10.43
N ASP A 84 -11.52 -5.64 10.33
CA ASP A 84 -10.47 -5.54 11.37
C ASP A 84 -9.18 -4.94 10.85
N ILE A 85 -8.84 -5.21 9.58
CA ILE A 85 -7.56 -4.87 8.98
C ILE A 85 -7.81 -4.15 7.66
N VAL A 86 -7.05 -3.10 7.40
CA VAL A 86 -7.04 -2.39 6.12
C VAL A 86 -5.61 -2.25 5.64
N VAL A 87 -5.35 -2.67 4.41
CA VAL A 87 -4.08 -2.44 3.72
C VAL A 87 -4.33 -1.55 2.52
N ALA A 88 -3.95 -0.28 2.62
CA ALA A 88 -4.05 0.68 1.53
C ALA A 88 -2.79 0.58 0.66
N SER A 89 -2.82 -0.32 -0.34
CA SER A 89 -1.67 -0.65 -1.19
C SER A 89 -1.85 -0.21 -2.65
N ALA A 90 -3.06 0.15 -3.09
CA ALA A 90 -3.28 0.63 -4.46
C ALA A 90 -2.43 1.86 -4.76
N GLY A 91 -1.73 1.84 -5.89
CA GLY A 91 -0.89 2.94 -6.32
C GLY A 91 -0.26 2.72 -7.68
N ILE A 92 0.16 3.81 -8.30
CA ILE A 92 0.88 3.85 -9.59
C ILE A 92 2.12 4.73 -9.44
N ASN A 93 3.14 4.48 -10.23
CA ASN A 93 4.28 5.41 -10.36
C ASN A 93 3.91 6.67 -11.15
N GLY A 94 3.01 6.53 -12.13
CA GLY A 94 2.58 7.63 -13.00
C GLY A 94 3.67 8.08 -13.98
N VAL A 95 3.65 9.36 -14.34
CA VAL A 95 4.65 9.94 -15.24
C VAL A 95 5.83 10.51 -14.44
N TRP A 96 7.04 10.13 -14.85
CA TRP A 96 8.31 10.64 -14.33
C TRP A 96 8.97 11.51 -15.42
N ALA A 97 8.94 12.81 -15.20
CA ALA A 97 9.45 13.82 -16.13
C ALA A 97 9.87 15.10 -15.36
N PRO A 98 10.62 16.03 -15.99
CA PRO A 98 10.82 17.37 -15.44
C PRO A 98 9.50 18.03 -15.07
N ILE A 99 9.50 18.88 -14.04
CA ILE A 99 8.26 19.47 -13.49
C ILE A 99 7.46 20.28 -14.49
N ASP A 100 8.13 20.93 -15.42
CA ASP A 100 7.56 21.73 -16.50
C ASP A 100 7.09 20.91 -17.71
N ASP A 101 7.38 19.59 -17.71
CA ASP A 101 6.95 18.64 -18.73
C ASP A 101 5.81 17.73 -18.26
N ILE A 102 5.59 17.59 -16.93
CA ILE A 102 4.44 16.89 -16.39
C ILE A 102 3.18 17.72 -16.62
N THR A 103 2.21 17.15 -17.35
CA THR A 103 0.93 17.83 -17.59
C THR A 103 0.04 17.81 -16.34
N PRO A 104 -0.89 18.78 -16.18
CA PRO A 104 -1.85 18.76 -15.08
C PRO A 104 -2.64 17.43 -14.96
N ASP A 105 -3.07 16.85 -16.07
CA ASP A 105 -3.83 15.59 -16.08
C ASP A 105 -2.99 14.40 -15.58
N GLU A 106 -1.70 14.34 -15.96
CA GLU A 106 -0.77 13.31 -15.47
C GLU A 106 -0.50 13.44 -13.99
N TRP A 107 -0.34 14.67 -13.51
CA TRP A 107 -0.23 15.01 -12.10
C TRP A 107 -1.49 14.58 -11.35
N ASP A 108 -2.67 15.04 -11.80
CA ASP A 108 -3.95 14.79 -11.16
C ASP A 108 -4.28 13.28 -11.11
N LYS A 109 -3.94 12.52 -12.15
CA LYS A 109 -4.09 11.07 -12.15
C LYS A 109 -3.29 10.40 -11.03
N THR A 110 -2.02 10.79 -10.85
CA THR A 110 -1.17 10.22 -9.80
C THR A 110 -1.68 10.60 -8.41
N ILE A 111 -2.12 11.85 -8.21
CA ILE A 111 -2.74 12.30 -6.96
C ILE A 111 -4.05 11.55 -6.70
N ALA A 112 -4.90 11.39 -7.71
CA ALA A 112 -6.19 10.73 -7.58
C ALA A 112 -6.03 9.26 -7.13
N VAL A 113 -5.14 8.51 -7.76
CA VAL A 113 -4.94 7.10 -7.41
C VAL A 113 -4.23 6.97 -6.06
N ASN A 114 -3.06 7.58 -5.89
CA ASN A 114 -2.19 7.29 -4.76
C ASN A 114 -2.66 7.99 -3.47
N LEU A 115 -3.01 9.27 -3.53
CA LEU A 115 -3.31 10.05 -2.34
C LEU A 115 -4.81 10.08 -2.04
N ARG A 116 -5.64 10.46 -3.03
CA ARG A 116 -7.09 10.47 -2.86
C ARG A 116 -7.64 9.06 -2.69
N GLY A 117 -7.10 8.05 -3.41
CA GLY A 117 -7.49 6.64 -3.26
C GLY A 117 -7.16 6.10 -1.85
N THR A 118 -5.99 6.47 -1.29
CA THR A 118 -5.67 6.17 0.12
C THR A 118 -6.69 6.82 1.06
N TYR A 119 -6.95 8.14 0.90
CA TYR A 119 -7.98 8.83 1.69
C TYR A 119 -9.33 8.12 1.59
N MET A 120 -9.79 7.77 0.38
CA MET A 120 -11.07 7.11 0.14
C MET A 120 -11.16 5.75 0.84
N THR A 121 -10.08 4.96 0.75
CA THR A 121 -9.97 3.67 1.46
C THR A 121 -10.16 3.85 2.96
N LEU A 122 -9.47 4.81 3.56
CA LEU A 122 -9.56 5.09 4.99
C LEU A 122 -10.92 5.65 5.39
N HIS A 123 -11.45 6.62 4.60
CA HIS A 123 -12.74 7.26 4.85
C HIS A 123 -13.89 6.26 4.91
N LEU A 124 -13.90 5.28 4.02
CA LEU A 124 -14.96 4.28 3.94
C LEU A 124 -14.77 3.12 4.94
N ALA A 125 -13.55 2.77 5.29
CA ALA A 125 -13.25 1.66 6.20
C ALA A 125 -13.33 2.03 7.69
N VAL A 126 -12.89 3.23 8.06
CA VAL A 126 -12.81 3.68 9.47
C VAL A 126 -14.14 3.57 10.24
N PRO A 127 -15.32 3.89 9.68
CA PRO A 127 -16.59 3.68 10.38
C PRO A 127 -16.83 2.24 10.81
N TYR A 128 -16.44 1.26 9.98
CA TYR A 128 -16.57 -0.17 10.30
C TYR A 128 -15.58 -0.60 11.38
N LEU A 129 -14.32 -0.13 11.31
CA LEU A 129 -13.33 -0.37 12.36
C LEU A 129 -13.76 0.22 13.71
N LYS A 130 -14.33 1.43 13.72
CA LYS A 130 -14.91 2.04 14.93
C LYS A 130 -16.05 1.20 15.50
N LYS A 131 -16.96 0.72 14.63
CA LYS A 131 -18.07 -0.14 15.01
C LYS A 131 -17.58 -1.48 15.59
N GLN A 132 -16.48 -2.01 15.05
CA GLN A 132 -15.84 -3.24 15.51
C GLN A 132 -15.13 -3.06 16.88
N GLY A 133 -14.82 -1.82 17.27
CA GLY A 133 -14.17 -1.50 18.54
C GLY A 133 -12.64 -1.48 18.47
N GLY A 134 -12.06 -1.45 17.28
CA GLY A 134 -10.62 -1.37 17.04
C GLY A 134 -10.22 -1.94 15.70
N GLY A 135 -8.94 -1.93 15.40
CA GLY A 135 -8.39 -2.49 14.17
C GLY A 135 -6.99 -2.03 13.84
N SER A 136 -6.49 -2.45 12.69
CA SER A 136 -5.18 -2.05 12.19
C SER A 136 -5.27 -1.58 10.74
N ILE A 137 -4.62 -0.46 10.46
CA ILE A 137 -4.48 0.11 9.12
C ILE A 137 -3.00 0.15 8.77
N VAL A 138 -2.66 -0.34 7.58
CA VAL A 138 -1.31 -0.26 7.01
C VAL A 138 -1.39 0.46 5.68
N VAL A 139 -0.65 1.55 5.54
CA VAL A 139 -0.56 2.34 4.30
C VAL A 139 0.77 2.06 3.62
N ILE A 140 0.74 1.69 2.34
CA ILE A 140 1.96 1.46 1.57
C ILE A 140 2.44 2.77 0.95
N SER A 141 3.43 3.36 1.63
CA SER A 141 4.12 4.57 1.17
C SER A 141 5.36 4.18 0.33
N SER A 142 6.48 4.86 0.50
CA SER A 142 7.77 4.62 -0.18
C SER A 142 8.90 5.37 0.51
N ILE A 143 10.14 4.95 0.27
CA ILE A 143 11.32 5.75 0.61
C ILE A 143 11.31 7.11 -0.10
N ASN A 144 10.75 7.20 -1.31
CA ASN A 144 10.69 8.43 -2.11
C ASN A 144 9.85 9.54 -1.45
N GLY A 145 8.95 9.21 -0.55
CA GLY A 145 8.17 10.20 0.21
C GLY A 145 8.88 10.75 1.44
N THR A 146 10.07 10.25 1.80
CA THR A 146 10.65 10.55 3.11
C THR A 146 12.10 10.98 3.11
N ARG A 147 12.98 10.24 2.43
CA ARG A 147 14.42 10.31 2.65
C ARG A 147 15.24 10.50 1.39
N THR A 148 14.74 10.05 0.26
CA THR A 148 15.59 9.82 -0.90
C THR A 148 15.06 10.49 -2.14
N PHE A 149 15.91 11.28 -2.77
CA PHE A 149 15.78 11.67 -4.17
C PHE A 149 16.43 10.56 -5.01
N SER A 150 15.73 9.45 -5.20
CA SER A 150 16.27 8.29 -5.92
C SER A 150 16.00 8.32 -7.42
N ASN A 151 14.96 9.04 -7.84
CA ASN A 151 14.50 9.00 -9.22
C ASN A 151 14.15 10.40 -9.71
N GLY A 152 14.92 10.91 -10.66
CA GLY A 152 14.61 12.18 -11.32
C GLY A 152 13.21 12.15 -11.95
N GLY A 153 12.45 13.22 -11.78
CA GLY A 153 11.13 13.39 -12.38
C GLY A 153 9.97 12.74 -11.63
N ALA A 154 10.19 12.02 -10.53
CA ALA A 154 9.14 11.35 -9.76
C ALA A 154 8.34 12.29 -8.83
N THR A 155 8.22 13.57 -9.16
CA THR A 155 7.71 14.61 -8.25
C THR A 155 6.28 14.34 -7.78
N ALA A 156 5.35 14.00 -8.68
CA ALA A 156 3.96 13.68 -8.33
C ALA A 156 3.89 12.44 -7.41
N TYR A 157 4.62 11.39 -7.75
CA TYR A 157 4.69 10.18 -6.95
C TYR A 157 5.22 10.47 -5.53
N ALA A 158 6.38 11.13 -5.43
CA ALA A 158 6.99 11.48 -4.15
C ALA A 158 6.07 12.34 -3.28
N ALA A 159 5.38 13.33 -3.87
CA ALA A 159 4.40 14.15 -3.17
C ALA A 159 3.26 13.31 -2.58
N THR A 160 2.74 12.31 -3.35
CA THR A 160 1.68 11.42 -2.83
C THR A 160 2.18 10.57 -1.68
N LYS A 161 3.41 10.03 -1.79
CA LYS A 161 4.00 9.16 -0.76
C LYS A 161 4.31 9.93 0.52
N ALA A 162 4.78 11.17 0.43
CA ALA A 162 4.94 12.07 1.57
C ALA A 162 3.58 12.43 2.20
N GLY A 163 2.57 12.71 1.38
CA GLY A 163 1.20 12.97 1.84
C GLY A 163 0.59 11.80 2.60
N GLN A 164 0.83 10.56 2.16
CA GLN A 164 0.38 9.35 2.87
C GLN A 164 0.99 9.26 4.29
N LEU A 165 2.25 9.64 4.47
CA LEU A 165 2.87 9.65 5.80
C LEU A 165 2.26 10.71 6.71
N ALA A 166 1.98 11.90 6.17
CA ALA A 166 1.29 12.95 6.93
C ALA A 166 -0.11 12.48 7.37
N ILE A 167 -0.85 11.80 6.49
CA ILE A 167 -2.15 11.18 6.82
C ILE A 167 -1.99 10.16 7.97
N VAL A 168 -1.00 9.28 7.90
CA VAL A 168 -0.73 8.26 8.93
C VAL A 168 -0.45 8.91 10.28
N GLN A 169 0.42 9.90 10.33
CA GLN A 169 0.78 10.60 11.57
C GLN A 169 -0.43 11.34 12.18
N GLN A 170 -1.18 12.05 11.36
CA GLN A 170 -2.33 12.81 11.81
C GLN A 170 -3.44 11.89 12.34
N LEU A 171 -3.76 10.82 11.61
CA LEU A 171 -4.82 9.88 11.98
C LEU A 171 -4.44 8.96 13.15
N ALA A 172 -3.16 8.72 13.42
CA ALA A 172 -2.73 7.90 14.55
C ALA A 172 -3.26 8.43 15.89
N LEU A 173 -3.23 9.74 16.10
CA LEU A 173 -3.79 10.37 17.30
C LEU A 173 -5.32 10.35 17.28
N GLU A 174 -5.93 10.67 16.14
CA GLU A 174 -7.39 10.68 16.01
C GLU A 174 -8.01 9.30 16.24
N LEU A 175 -7.41 8.26 15.65
CA LEU A 175 -7.95 6.90 15.67
C LEU A 175 -7.57 6.11 16.91
N GLY A 176 -6.50 6.49 17.61
CA GLY A 176 -6.02 5.82 18.80
C GLY A 176 -7.07 5.72 19.91
N LYS A 177 -7.91 6.75 20.10
CA LYS A 177 -9.04 6.74 21.03
C LYS A 177 -10.11 5.67 20.71
N HIS A 178 -10.12 5.16 19.47
CA HIS A 178 -10.99 4.08 19.02
C HIS A 178 -10.29 2.73 18.96
N ARG A 179 -9.08 2.62 19.54
CA ARG A 179 -8.23 1.42 19.47
C ARG A 179 -7.88 0.98 18.06
N ILE A 180 -7.84 1.93 17.12
CA ILE A 180 -7.42 1.70 15.73
C ILE A 180 -5.98 2.20 15.62
N ARG A 181 -5.08 1.30 15.21
CA ARG A 181 -3.69 1.64 14.88
C ARG A 181 -3.58 1.96 13.39
N ILE A 182 -2.73 2.89 13.04
CA ILE A 182 -2.41 3.19 11.66
C ILE A 182 -0.90 3.41 11.51
N ASN A 183 -0.27 2.68 10.59
CA ASN A 183 1.17 2.76 10.34
C ASN A 183 1.43 2.79 8.84
N ALA A 184 2.62 3.25 8.45
CA ALA A 184 3.07 3.18 7.07
C ALA A 184 4.18 2.15 6.91
N VAL A 185 4.20 1.46 5.78
CA VAL A 185 5.35 0.72 5.27
C VAL A 185 5.95 1.52 4.13
N CYS A 186 7.26 1.70 4.15
CA CYS A 186 8.02 2.49 3.18
C CYS A 186 9.02 1.58 2.46
N PRO A 187 8.60 0.88 1.40
CA PRO A 187 9.49 0.03 0.62
C PRO A 187 10.55 0.85 -0.13
N GLY A 188 11.72 0.26 -0.31
CA GLY A 188 12.72 0.67 -1.30
C GLY A 188 12.43 0.05 -2.66
N ALA A 189 13.48 -0.37 -3.36
CA ALA A 189 13.37 -1.11 -4.62
C ALA A 189 12.88 -2.54 -4.32
N ILE A 190 11.66 -2.84 -4.75
CA ILE A 190 10.99 -4.13 -4.58
C ILE A 190 10.58 -4.65 -5.95
N VAL A 191 10.83 -5.93 -6.20
CA VAL A 191 10.41 -6.59 -7.45
C VAL A 191 8.88 -6.68 -7.48
N THR A 192 8.25 -5.89 -8.37
CA THR A 192 6.80 -5.88 -8.60
C THR A 192 6.49 -5.38 -10.00
N GLU A 193 5.24 -5.50 -10.44
CA GLU A 193 4.74 -5.00 -11.72
C GLU A 193 4.47 -3.48 -11.71
N ILE A 194 4.87 -2.74 -10.66
CA ILE A 194 4.61 -1.28 -10.58
C ILE A 194 5.33 -0.50 -11.70
N ASP A 195 6.43 -1.03 -12.20
CA ASP A 195 7.18 -0.41 -13.29
C ASP A 195 6.39 -0.40 -14.60
N ASP A 196 5.43 -1.31 -14.81
CA ASP A 196 4.54 -1.33 -15.96
C ASP A 196 3.63 -0.08 -16.01
N ASN A 197 3.42 0.56 -14.88
CA ASN A 197 2.67 1.82 -14.74
C ASN A 197 3.58 3.06 -14.69
N THR A 198 4.84 2.94 -15.10
CA THR A 198 5.81 4.03 -15.08
C THR A 198 6.07 4.54 -16.51
N HIS A 199 5.68 5.76 -16.78
CA HIS A 199 5.97 6.42 -18.05
C HIS A 199 7.10 7.43 -17.86
N LYS A 200 8.29 7.12 -18.40
CA LYS A 200 9.49 7.95 -18.27
C LYS A 200 9.63 8.85 -19.51
N ARG A 201 9.82 10.17 -19.26
CA ARG A 201 9.96 11.16 -20.31
C ARG A 201 11.00 12.21 -19.90
N ASN A 202 11.95 12.52 -20.80
CA ASN A 202 12.98 13.56 -20.62
C ASN A 202 13.70 13.51 -19.25
N GLN A 203 13.92 12.32 -18.69
CA GLN A 203 14.47 12.14 -17.34
C GLN A 203 15.89 12.73 -17.20
N GLU A 204 16.65 12.82 -18.27
CA GLU A 204 18.01 13.40 -18.25
C GLU A 204 17.99 14.85 -17.74
N GLU A 205 16.93 15.61 -18.02
CA GLU A 205 16.78 17.00 -17.56
C GLU A 205 16.43 17.08 -16.06
N ALA A 206 15.75 16.06 -15.52
CA ALA A 206 15.38 16.00 -14.10
C ALA A 206 16.43 15.28 -13.25
N SER A 207 17.37 14.59 -13.89
CA SER A 207 18.37 13.76 -13.19
C SER A 207 19.51 14.61 -12.65
N VAL A 208 20.01 14.19 -11.51
CA VAL A 208 21.30 14.67 -10.97
C VAL A 208 22.30 13.52 -10.99
N PRO A 209 23.58 13.74 -11.27
CA PRO A 209 24.57 12.69 -11.21
C PRO A 209 24.72 12.24 -9.74
N VAL A 210 24.40 10.97 -9.50
CA VAL A 210 24.53 10.31 -8.20
C VAL A 210 25.39 9.07 -8.39
N GLU A 211 26.51 9.00 -7.67
CA GLU A 211 27.31 7.78 -7.56
C GLU A 211 26.91 7.07 -6.27
N TRP A 212 26.34 5.89 -6.40
CA TRP A 212 25.98 5.06 -5.26
C TRP A 212 27.21 4.30 -4.76
N PRO A 213 27.54 4.33 -3.44
CA PRO A 213 28.61 3.50 -2.91
C PRO A 213 28.23 2.01 -3.00
N ALA A 214 29.16 1.19 -3.40
CA ALA A 214 29.16 -0.28 -3.45
C ALA A 214 27.77 -0.95 -3.37
N GLY A 215 26.99 -0.83 -4.44
CA GLY A 215 25.65 -1.40 -4.53
C GLY A 215 24.55 -0.45 -4.02
N GLU A 216 23.43 -0.41 -4.74
CA GLU A 216 22.32 0.50 -4.44
C GLU A 216 21.55 0.09 -3.18
N ILE A 217 21.70 -1.17 -2.73
CA ILE A 217 21.03 -1.73 -1.57
C ILE A 217 22.08 -2.43 -0.70
N PRO A 218 22.60 -1.76 0.35
CA PRO A 218 23.74 -2.24 1.11
C PRO A 218 23.55 -3.62 1.75
N LEU A 219 22.37 -3.92 2.26
CA LEU A 219 22.10 -5.17 2.98
C LEU A 219 22.20 -6.40 2.07
N THR A 220 21.78 -6.27 0.81
CA THR A 220 21.69 -7.38 -0.15
C THR A 220 22.77 -7.34 -1.23
N GLY A 221 23.62 -6.33 -1.22
CA GLY A 221 24.63 -6.13 -2.26
C GLY A 221 24.08 -5.70 -3.61
N GLY A 222 22.90 -5.06 -3.61
CA GLY A 222 22.23 -4.54 -4.81
C GLY A 222 21.01 -5.35 -5.25
N GLU A 223 20.71 -6.49 -4.63
CA GLU A 223 19.51 -7.26 -4.94
C GLU A 223 18.26 -6.56 -4.38
N TYR A 224 17.22 -6.45 -5.19
CA TYR A 224 15.94 -5.86 -4.80
C TYR A 224 15.22 -6.76 -3.79
N GLY A 225 14.48 -6.13 -2.88
CA GLY A 225 13.59 -6.86 -1.97
C GLY A 225 12.41 -7.50 -2.71
N THR A 226 11.72 -8.41 -2.04
CA THR A 226 10.55 -9.09 -2.58
C THR A 226 9.26 -8.54 -1.97
N ALA A 227 8.14 -8.75 -2.67
CA ALA A 227 6.82 -8.39 -2.16
C ALA A 227 6.47 -9.16 -0.89
N GLU A 228 6.97 -10.40 -0.73
CA GLU A 228 6.78 -11.26 0.43
C GLU A 228 7.48 -10.71 1.67
N GLU A 229 8.69 -10.14 1.54
CA GLU A 229 9.40 -9.48 2.65
C GLU A 229 8.62 -8.25 3.16
N VAL A 230 8.01 -7.50 2.23
CA VAL A 230 7.12 -6.39 2.62
C VAL A 230 5.86 -6.93 3.30
N ALA A 231 5.27 -8.02 2.79
CA ALA A 231 4.08 -8.66 3.35
C ALA A 231 4.30 -9.20 4.77
N ASP A 232 5.50 -9.64 5.13
CA ASP A 232 5.85 -10.03 6.50
C ASP A 232 5.72 -8.86 7.48
N THR A 233 6.16 -7.68 7.07
CA THR A 233 6.00 -6.46 7.87
C THR A 233 4.52 -6.04 7.96
N ILE A 234 3.77 -6.17 6.87
CA ILE A 234 2.32 -5.90 6.86
C ILE A 234 1.61 -6.84 7.83
N LEU A 235 1.91 -8.14 7.81
CA LEU A 235 1.36 -9.12 8.75
C LEU A 235 1.67 -8.74 10.20
N PHE A 236 2.92 -8.42 10.51
CA PHE A 236 3.29 -7.96 11.86
C PHE A 236 2.49 -6.74 12.30
N LEU A 237 2.32 -5.74 11.44
CA LEU A 237 1.54 -4.54 11.75
C LEU A 237 0.03 -4.81 11.83
N ALA A 238 -0.48 -5.79 11.09
CA ALA A 238 -1.89 -6.19 11.14
C ALA A 238 -2.24 -6.91 12.45
N GLY A 239 -1.31 -7.68 13.01
CA GLY A 239 -1.51 -8.54 14.18
C GLY A 239 -1.34 -7.83 15.53
N ASP A 240 -1.59 -8.60 16.60
CA ASP A 240 -1.53 -8.09 17.98
C ASP A 240 -0.11 -7.93 18.51
N ARG A 241 0.89 -8.50 17.81
CA ARG A 241 2.31 -8.31 18.16
C ARG A 241 2.76 -6.85 18.06
N SER A 242 2.07 -6.05 17.26
CA SER A 242 2.32 -4.61 17.10
C SER A 242 1.30 -3.71 17.82
N ARG A 243 0.62 -4.24 18.85
CA ARG A 243 -0.48 -3.54 19.58
C ARG A 243 -0.09 -2.16 20.14
N HIS A 244 1.17 -1.88 20.31
CA HIS A 244 1.68 -0.61 20.86
C HIS A 244 2.40 0.24 19.82
N ILE A 245 2.22 -0.08 18.52
CA ILE A 245 2.84 0.63 17.39
C ILE A 245 1.74 1.35 16.60
N THR A 246 1.80 2.68 16.55
CA THR A 246 0.90 3.51 15.72
C THR A 246 1.61 4.81 15.31
N GLY A 247 1.27 5.36 14.15
CA GLY A 247 1.80 6.63 13.66
C GLY A 247 3.23 6.56 13.12
N THR A 248 3.79 5.35 12.93
CA THR A 248 5.20 5.18 12.54
C THR A 248 5.34 4.71 11.09
N PRO A 249 6.34 5.21 10.36
CA PRO A 249 6.83 4.60 9.14
C PRO A 249 7.83 3.49 9.48
N ILE A 250 7.74 2.36 8.76
CA ILE A 250 8.72 1.27 8.79
C ILE A 250 9.33 1.14 7.39
N TRP A 251 10.66 1.30 7.31
CA TRP A 251 11.38 1.20 6.05
C TRP A 251 11.78 -0.25 5.79
N ILE A 252 11.46 -0.76 4.59
CA ILE A 252 11.82 -2.07 4.08
C ILE A 252 12.61 -1.83 2.79
N ASP A 253 13.86 -1.49 2.93
CA ASP A 253 14.66 -0.93 1.85
C ASP A 253 16.14 -1.41 1.85
N GLY A 254 16.49 -2.36 2.71
CA GLY A 254 17.87 -2.87 2.82
C GLY A 254 18.92 -1.79 3.11
N GLY A 255 18.49 -0.64 3.63
CA GLY A 255 19.36 0.52 3.90
C GLY A 255 19.51 1.47 2.71
N GLN A 256 18.83 1.23 1.59
CA GLN A 256 18.91 2.05 0.37
C GLN A 256 18.69 3.54 0.66
N SER A 257 17.69 3.89 1.46
CA SER A 257 17.35 5.29 1.77
C SER A 257 18.34 6.00 2.70
N LEU A 258 19.34 5.31 3.20
CA LEU A 258 20.40 5.88 4.04
C LEU A 258 21.65 6.25 3.26
N LEU A 259 21.77 5.79 2.02
CA LEU A 259 22.84 6.17 1.11
C LEU A 259 22.70 7.66 0.73
N ARG A 260 23.78 8.44 0.81
CA ARG A 260 23.83 9.88 0.53
C ARG A 260 25.13 10.24 -0.17
#